data_4ab5aa6c4f11e3c2d1c31274644a97cc
#
_entry.id   4ab5aa6c4f11e3c2d1c31274644a97cc
#
_cell.length_a   1.000
_cell.length_b   1.000
_cell.length_c   1.000
_cell.angle_alpha   90.00
_cell.angle_beta   90.00
_cell.angle_gamma   90.00
#
_symmetry.space_group_name_H-M   'P 1'
#
loop_
_entity.id
_entity.type
_entity.pdbx_description
1 polymer ?
#
loop_
_entity_poly.entity_id
_entity_poly.type
_entity_poly.pdbx_seq_one_letter_code
_entity_poly.pdbx_strand_id
1 'polypeptide(L)'
;MELKPIKLAGVEDKRPLVIAGPCSAETEEQVMETATQLAKKGVKIFRAGIWKPRTKPGGFEGIGAEGLGWLQRVKQETGMYVTTEVATAKHVEEALKAGVDILWVGARTSANPFAMQELADALQGVDIPVFVKNPVNPDLELWIGGMERLNNAGITRLGAIHRGFSTYEKKIYRNLPQWHIPLELRRRYPDLPILCDPSHIGGKRELIAPLCQQAMDLNFDGLIVESHCTPDKAWSDASQQVTPDSLEYILDMLVIRAETHSTEDLGQLRKQIDICDDNIIQELAKRMRVAREIGTFKKENGVTVFQNNRYNEILEKRAAQGIQCEMSGEFMKKIFEAIHEESVRQQMEIINK
;
A
#
# COMPACT_ATOMS: atom_id res chain seq x y z
N MET A 1 -7.45 16.22 -5.47
CA MET A 1 -6.54 16.04 -6.64
C MET A 1 -7.37 16.02 -7.91
N GLU A 2 -6.88 16.64 -8.98
CA GLU A 2 -7.41 16.49 -10.33
C GLU A 2 -6.73 15.26 -10.99
N LEU A 3 -7.48 14.21 -11.25
CA LEU A 3 -6.94 12.94 -11.75
C LEU A 3 -7.42 12.65 -13.18
N LYS A 4 -6.51 12.15 -14.00
CA LYS A 4 -6.79 11.64 -15.35
C LYS A 4 -6.41 10.17 -15.43
N PRO A 5 -7.15 9.36 -16.19
CA PRO A 5 -6.82 7.94 -16.37
C PRO A 5 -5.40 7.75 -16.93
N ILE A 6 -4.69 6.76 -16.40
CA ILE A 6 -3.39 6.33 -16.94
C ILE A 6 -3.66 5.39 -18.10
N LYS A 7 -3.77 5.95 -19.31
CA LYS A 7 -3.95 5.18 -20.54
C LYS A 7 -2.62 5.06 -21.28
N LEU A 8 -2.27 3.83 -21.64
CA LEU A 8 -1.08 3.50 -22.40
C LEU A 8 -1.51 2.75 -23.65
N ALA A 9 -1.02 3.14 -24.83
CA ALA A 9 -1.41 2.51 -26.10
C ALA A 9 -1.05 1.02 -26.10
N GLY A 10 -1.98 0.16 -26.46
CA GLY A 10 -1.78 -1.29 -26.48
C GLY A 10 -1.75 -1.98 -25.10
N VAL A 11 -2.03 -1.25 -24.03
CA VAL A 11 -2.31 -1.81 -22.70
C VAL A 11 -3.83 -1.83 -22.51
N GLU A 12 -4.37 -3.03 -22.27
CA GLU A 12 -5.81 -3.19 -22.07
C GLU A 12 -6.24 -2.54 -20.75
N ASP A 13 -7.42 -1.94 -20.75
CA ASP A 13 -8.07 -1.42 -19.54
C ASP A 13 -8.75 -2.58 -18.79
N LYS A 14 -7.91 -3.55 -18.38
CA LYS A 14 -8.33 -4.77 -17.71
C LYS A 14 -7.51 -5.00 -16.44
N ARG A 15 -8.17 -5.40 -15.39
CA ARG A 15 -7.51 -5.81 -14.15
C ARG A 15 -6.94 -7.22 -14.23
N PRO A 16 -5.74 -7.43 -13.69
CA PRO A 16 -4.84 -6.42 -13.13
C PRO A 16 -3.98 -5.71 -14.20
N LEU A 17 -3.71 -4.41 -14.02
CA LEU A 17 -2.56 -3.79 -14.67
C LEU A 17 -1.29 -4.40 -14.08
N VAL A 18 -0.41 -4.95 -14.92
CA VAL A 18 0.81 -5.63 -14.45
C VAL A 18 2.04 -4.83 -14.83
N ILE A 19 2.83 -4.48 -13.81
CA ILE A 19 4.19 -3.94 -13.94
C ILE A 19 5.15 -5.00 -13.39
N ALA A 20 6.08 -5.49 -14.21
CA ALA A 20 6.99 -6.54 -13.77
C ALA A 20 8.43 -6.32 -14.27
N GLY A 21 9.38 -6.85 -13.54
CA GLY A 21 10.80 -6.79 -13.83
C GLY A 21 11.64 -6.84 -12.55
N PRO A 22 12.96 -6.78 -12.65
CA PRO A 22 13.83 -7.03 -11.52
C PRO A 22 13.73 -5.93 -10.44
N CYS A 23 14.11 -6.29 -9.21
CA CYS A 23 14.30 -5.33 -8.14
C CYS A 23 15.27 -4.24 -8.58
N SER A 24 16.44 -4.65 -9.11
CA SER A 24 17.49 -3.78 -9.63
C SER A 24 17.87 -4.17 -11.04
N ALA A 25 18.23 -3.19 -11.88
CA ALA A 25 19.08 -3.42 -13.01
C ALA A 25 20.52 -3.69 -12.50
N GLU A 26 21.10 -4.80 -12.91
CA GLU A 26 22.40 -5.30 -12.41
C GLU A 26 23.42 -5.38 -13.52
N THR A 27 23.07 -6.03 -14.62
CA THR A 27 23.83 -6.05 -15.87
C THR A 27 22.86 -5.89 -17.05
N GLU A 28 23.39 -5.50 -18.20
CA GLU A 28 22.57 -5.37 -19.41
C GLU A 28 21.95 -6.71 -19.82
N GLU A 29 22.72 -7.80 -19.72
CA GLU A 29 22.27 -9.15 -20.05
C GLU A 29 21.11 -9.56 -19.14
N GLN A 30 21.24 -9.33 -17.83
CA GLN A 30 20.17 -9.65 -16.87
C GLN A 30 18.88 -8.88 -17.16
N VAL A 31 18.98 -7.58 -17.49
CA VAL A 31 17.85 -6.71 -17.82
C VAL A 31 17.17 -7.22 -19.10
N MET A 32 17.94 -7.43 -20.17
CA MET A 32 17.42 -7.87 -21.47
C MET A 32 16.83 -9.25 -21.43
N GLU A 33 17.47 -10.21 -20.74
CA GLU A 33 16.96 -11.56 -20.58
C GLU A 33 15.62 -11.55 -19.83
N THR A 34 15.55 -10.85 -18.71
CA THR A 34 14.32 -10.73 -17.92
C THR A 34 13.20 -10.04 -18.74
N ALA A 35 13.52 -8.96 -19.45
CA ALA A 35 12.57 -8.23 -20.26
C ALA A 35 12.02 -9.08 -21.41
N THR A 36 12.90 -9.78 -22.12
CA THR A 36 12.51 -10.66 -23.24
C THR A 36 11.60 -11.81 -22.78
N GLN A 37 11.90 -12.41 -21.64
CA GLN A 37 11.05 -13.46 -21.06
C GLN A 37 9.67 -12.92 -20.66
N LEU A 38 9.61 -11.75 -20.00
CA LEU A 38 8.36 -11.12 -19.60
C LEU A 38 7.51 -10.66 -20.81
N ALA A 39 8.14 -10.10 -21.84
CA ALA A 39 7.46 -9.69 -23.06
C ALA A 39 6.77 -10.87 -23.76
N LYS A 40 7.43 -12.04 -23.85
CA LYS A 40 6.87 -13.28 -24.40
C LYS A 40 5.63 -13.76 -23.64
N LYS A 41 5.52 -13.40 -22.35
CA LYS A 41 4.38 -13.71 -21.47
C LYS A 41 3.31 -12.62 -21.45
N GLY A 42 3.40 -11.65 -22.36
CA GLY A 42 2.40 -10.60 -22.53
C GLY A 42 2.47 -9.43 -21.55
N VAL A 43 3.50 -9.36 -20.71
CA VAL A 43 3.74 -8.17 -19.86
C VAL A 43 4.00 -6.97 -20.76
N LYS A 44 3.36 -5.84 -20.45
CA LYS A 44 3.43 -4.61 -21.26
C LYS A 44 4.24 -3.50 -20.62
N ILE A 45 4.49 -3.57 -19.32
CA ILE A 45 5.21 -2.55 -18.57
C ILE A 45 6.35 -3.21 -17.81
N PHE A 46 7.58 -2.88 -18.20
CA PHE A 46 8.80 -3.38 -17.57
C PHE A 46 9.31 -2.41 -16.51
N ARG A 47 9.64 -2.93 -15.33
CA ARG A 47 10.27 -2.17 -14.25
C ARG A 47 11.72 -2.61 -14.06
N ALA A 48 12.62 -1.67 -13.76
CA ALA A 48 13.90 -1.98 -13.14
C ALA A 48 14.37 -0.77 -12.31
N GLY A 49 14.78 -1.03 -11.07
CA GLY A 49 15.36 0.02 -10.23
C GLY A 49 16.82 0.25 -10.62
N ILE A 50 17.15 1.42 -11.15
CA ILE A 50 18.52 1.78 -11.50
C ILE A 50 19.20 2.61 -10.41
N TRP A 51 18.43 3.31 -9.60
CA TRP A 51 18.85 3.99 -8.37
C TRP A 51 18.16 3.34 -7.18
N LYS A 52 18.93 2.97 -6.14
CA LYS A 52 18.44 2.22 -4.99
C LYS A 52 18.80 2.92 -3.68
N PRO A 53 17.89 3.70 -3.09
CA PRO A 53 18.13 4.29 -1.78
C PRO A 53 18.18 3.17 -0.73
N ARG A 54 19.36 2.96 -0.13
CA ARG A 54 19.56 1.91 0.89
C ARG A 54 19.47 2.48 2.30
N THR A 55 18.87 1.70 3.21
CA THR A 55 18.82 2.07 4.64
C THR A 55 20.19 1.97 5.31
N LYS A 56 21.00 1.01 4.85
CA LYS A 56 22.37 0.82 5.37
C LYS A 56 23.37 1.05 4.25
N PRO A 57 24.48 1.76 4.50
CA PRO A 57 25.56 1.93 3.53
C PRO A 57 26.24 0.60 3.24
N GLY A 58 26.92 0.50 2.10
CA GLY A 58 27.70 -0.68 1.70
C GLY A 58 26.93 -1.77 0.97
N GLY A 59 25.61 -1.58 0.71
CA GLY A 59 24.87 -2.44 -0.21
C GLY A 59 24.94 -1.95 -1.65
N PHE A 60 24.45 -2.75 -2.60
CA PHE A 60 24.31 -2.33 -4.00
C PHE A 60 23.32 -1.17 -4.11
N GLU A 61 23.78 0.00 -4.51
CA GLU A 61 22.98 1.24 -4.58
C GLU A 61 22.37 1.50 -5.97
N GLY A 62 22.46 0.52 -6.85
CA GLY A 62 22.00 0.59 -8.23
C GLY A 62 23.15 0.90 -9.20
N ILE A 63 22.90 0.67 -10.49
CA ILE A 63 23.86 0.94 -11.57
C ILE A 63 23.90 2.42 -11.96
N GLY A 64 22.88 3.18 -11.55
CA GLY A 64 22.79 4.60 -11.90
C GLY A 64 22.33 4.84 -13.34
N ALA A 65 22.74 5.99 -13.89
CA ALA A 65 22.30 6.46 -15.21
C ALA A 65 22.65 5.52 -16.37
N GLU A 66 23.67 4.66 -16.24
CA GLU A 66 24.02 3.65 -17.23
C GLU A 66 22.83 2.73 -17.56
N GLY A 67 22.06 2.36 -16.53
CA GLY A 67 20.85 1.53 -16.68
C GLY A 67 19.76 2.17 -17.54
N LEU A 68 19.76 3.48 -17.76
CA LEU A 68 18.83 4.14 -18.66
C LEU A 68 18.99 3.69 -20.11
N GLY A 69 20.22 3.49 -20.56
CA GLY A 69 20.49 2.92 -21.88
C GLY A 69 19.93 1.50 -22.04
N TRP A 70 20.00 0.71 -21.00
CA TRP A 70 19.42 -0.64 -21.00
C TRP A 70 17.89 -0.62 -21.04
N LEU A 71 17.25 0.32 -20.33
CA LEU A 71 15.80 0.52 -20.40
C LEU A 71 15.33 0.98 -21.80
N GLN A 72 16.09 1.87 -22.44
CA GLN A 72 15.84 2.26 -23.84
C GLN A 72 15.89 1.06 -24.78
N ARG A 73 16.90 0.20 -24.59
CA ARG A 73 17.06 -1.03 -25.37
C ARG A 73 15.88 -2.00 -25.14
N VAL A 74 15.44 -2.19 -23.88
CA VAL A 74 14.23 -2.98 -23.57
C VAL A 74 13.04 -2.45 -24.36
N LYS A 75 12.79 -1.15 -24.37
CA LYS A 75 11.69 -0.53 -25.09
C LYS A 75 11.79 -0.78 -26.59
N GLN A 76 12.97 -0.63 -27.18
CA GLN A 76 13.21 -0.83 -28.61
C GLN A 76 13.02 -2.30 -29.05
N GLU A 77 13.55 -3.25 -28.26
CA GLU A 77 13.56 -4.66 -28.66
C GLU A 77 12.27 -5.41 -28.30
N THR A 78 11.56 -4.97 -27.25
CA THR A 78 10.37 -5.69 -26.76
C THR A 78 9.05 -4.95 -26.99
N GLY A 79 9.11 -3.64 -27.26
CA GLY A 79 7.92 -2.80 -27.37
C GLY A 79 7.21 -2.54 -26.02
N MET A 80 7.79 -2.97 -24.90
CA MET A 80 7.23 -2.67 -23.59
C MET A 80 7.45 -1.21 -23.20
N TYR A 81 6.52 -0.65 -22.41
CA TYR A 81 6.77 0.57 -21.66
C TYR A 81 7.78 0.31 -20.55
N VAL A 82 8.62 1.30 -20.24
CA VAL A 82 9.63 1.17 -19.21
C VAL A 82 9.41 2.13 -18.07
N THR A 83 9.68 1.65 -16.86
CA THR A 83 9.53 2.45 -15.64
C THR A 83 10.70 2.23 -14.68
N THR A 84 11.07 3.28 -13.96
CA THR A 84 12.13 3.23 -12.93
C THR A 84 11.81 4.12 -11.75
N GLU A 85 12.51 3.89 -10.61
CA GLU A 85 12.41 4.71 -9.40
C GLU A 85 13.15 6.03 -9.58
N VAL A 86 12.53 7.12 -9.11
CA VAL A 86 13.19 8.43 -9.00
C VAL A 86 13.13 8.92 -7.56
N ALA A 87 14.19 9.59 -7.12
CA ALA A 87 14.31 10.09 -5.75
C ALA A 87 14.82 11.54 -5.67
N THR A 88 15.31 12.10 -6.77
CA THR A 88 15.87 13.47 -6.87
C THR A 88 15.46 14.12 -8.18
N ALA A 89 15.54 15.44 -8.27
CA ALA A 89 15.33 16.18 -9.51
C ALA A 89 16.24 15.70 -10.65
N LYS A 90 17.48 15.38 -10.33
CA LYS A 90 18.46 14.85 -11.32
C LYS A 90 17.98 13.50 -11.89
N HIS A 91 17.44 12.59 -11.07
CA HIS A 91 16.90 11.31 -11.54
C HIS A 91 15.72 11.52 -12.51
N VAL A 92 14.84 12.49 -12.19
CA VAL A 92 13.72 12.87 -13.07
C VAL A 92 14.24 13.37 -14.42
N GLU A 93 15.17 14.31 -14.42
CA GLU A 93 15.74 14.89 -15.63
C GLU A 93 16.40 13.82 -16.52
N GLU A 94 17.24 12.95 -15.94
CA GLU A 94 17.92 11.87 -16.65
C GLU A 94 16.93 10.84 -17.21
N ALA A 95 15.94 10.44 -16.44
CA ALA A 95 14.90 9.49 -16.87
C ALA A 95 14.05 10.06 -18.02
N LEU A 96 13.65 11.33 -17.94
CA LEU A 96 12.90 12.00 -19.01
C LEU A 96 13.72 12.13 -20.30
N LYS A 97 14.99 12.51 -20.20
CA LYS A 97 15.92 12.58 -21.36
C LYS A 97 16.11 11.20 -22.02
N ALA A 98 16.10 10.14 -21.23
CA ALA A 98 16.19 8.77 -21.73
C ALA A 98 14.85 8.23 -22.28
N GLY A 99 13.77 8.98 -22.21
CA GLY A 99 12.46 8.57 -22.72
C GLY A 99 11.81 7.45 -21.92
N VAL A 100 12.03 7.42 -20.60
CA VAL A 100 11.29 6.55 -19.67
C VAL A 100 9.80 6.94 -19.70
N ASP A 101 8.92 5.96 -19.78
CA ASP A 101 7.49 6.17 -20.01
C ASP A 101 6.69 6.45 -18.76
N ILE A 102 7.13 5.91 -17.63
CA ILE A 102 6.45 5.96 -16.33
C ILE A 102 7.51 6.13 -15.24
N LEU A 103 7.22 6.93 -14.24
CA LEU A 103 8.09 7.06 -13.07
C LEU A 103 7.40 6.49 -11.82
N TRP A 104 8.17 5.94 -10.90
CA TRP A 104 7.65 5.74 -9.54
C TRP A 104 8.54 6.39 -8.49
N VAL A 105 7.89 6.89 -7.44
CA VAL A 105 8.56 7.44 -6.27
C VAL A 105 8.62 6.36 -5.19
N GLY A 106 9.82 6.09 -4.67
CA GLY A 106 10.04 5.07 -3.65
C GLY A 106 9.51 5.46 -2.27
N ALA A 107 9.29 4.45 -1.42
CA ALA A 107 8.70 4.62 -0.09
C ALA A 107 9.53 5.46 0.89
N ARG A 108 10.85 5.55 0.71
CA ARG A 108 11.72 6.42 1.53
C ARG A 108 11.65 7.87 1.07
N THR A 109 11.51 8.09 -0.22
CA THR A 109 11.36 9.41 -0.82
C THR A 109 9.98 9.97 -0.51
N SER A 110 8.91 9.19 -0.65
CA SER A 110 7.54 9.60 -0.34
C SER A 110 7.31 9.91 1.14
N ALA A 111 8.18 9.41 2.02
CA ALA A 111 8.19 9.75 3.45
C ALA A 111 8.80 11.14 3.76
N ASN A 112 9.36 11.83 2.75
CA ASN A 112 10.03 13.10 2.95
C ASN A 112 9.34 14.21 2.13
N PRO A 113 8.63 15.16 2.78
CA PRO A 113 7.93 16.25 2.07
C PRO A 113 8.84 17.15 1.25
N PHE A 114 10.10 17.37 1.66
CA PHE A 114 11.07 18.17 0.89
C PHE A 114 11.46 17.47 -0.39
N ALA A 115 11.77 16.16 -0.32
CA ALA A 115 12.08 15.37 -1.51
C ALA A 115 10.88 15.29 -2.47
N MET A 116 9.65 15.15 -1.93
CA MET A 116 8.44 15.16 -2.74
C MET A 116 8.22 16.51 -3.43
N GLN A 117 8.54 17.64 -2.76
CA GLN A 117 8.47 18.96 -3.37
C GLN A 117 9.53 19.12 -4.47
N GLU A 118 10.76 18.70 -4.23
CA GLU A 118 11.84 18.73 -5.24
C GLU A 118 11.43 17.95 -6.51
N LEU A 119 10.83 16.75 -6.34
CA LEU A 119 10.33 15.98 -7.47
C LEU A 119 9.16 16.66 -8.18
N ALA A 120 8.24 17.30 -7.43
CA ALA A 120 7.13 18.05 -8.00
C ALA A 120 7.62 19.22 -8.84
N ASP A 121 8.59 19.98 -8.34
CA ASP A 121 9.21 21.10 -9.06
C ASP A 121 9.91 20.63 -10.35
N ALA A 122 10.62 19.49 -10.29
CA ALA A 122 11.29 18.91 -11.45
C ALA A 122 10.33 18.36 -12.52
N LEU A 123 9.11 18.02 -12.13
CA LEU A 123 8.07 17.47 -13.01
C LEU A 123 7.10 18.54 -13.53
N GLN A 124 7.27 19.80 -13.15
CA GLN A 124 6.38 20.87 -13.57
C GLN A 124 6.34 21.01 -15.11
N GLY A 125 5.15 20.95 -15.68
CA GLY A 125 4.95 21.04 -17.13
C GLY A 125 5.23 19.75 -17.92
N VAL A 126 5.51 18.65 -17.22
CA VAL A 126 5.74 17.32 -17.83
C VAL A 126 4.45 16.51 -17.80
N ASP A 127 4.09 15.89 -18.94
CA ASP A 127 2.96 14.95 -19.02
C ASP A 127 3.47 13.50 -19.02
N ILE A 128 3.68 12.94 -17.82
CA ILE A 128 4.12 11.56 -17.61
C ILE A 128 3.31 10.92 -16.46
N PRO A 129 2.94 9.61 -16.55
CA PRO A 129 2.37 8.91 -15.41
C PRO A 129 3.38 8.77 -14.26
N VAL A 130 2.95 9.05 -13.05
CA VAL A 130 3.76 8.91 -11.84
C VAL A 130 3.03 8.07 -10.80
N PHE A 131 3.66 6.98 -10.36
CA PHE A 131 3.17 6.18 -9.25
C PHE A 131 3.93 6.53 -7.97
N VAL A 132 3.22 6.64 -6.85
CA VAL A 132 3.82 6.96 -5.55
C VAL A 132 3.64 5.78 -4.60
N LYS A 133 4.74 5.17 -4.16
CA LYS A 133 4.70 4.16 -3.09
C LYS A 133 4.29 4.81 -1.78
N ASN A 134 3.49 4.09 -0.96
CA ASN A 134 3.21 4.56 0.39
C ASN A 134 4.52 4.78 1.18
N PRO A 135 4.55 5.75 2.11
CA PRO A 135 5.66 5.95 3.04
C PRO A 135 6.00 4.66 3.79
N VAL A 136 7.23 4.56 4.28
CA VAL A 136 7.65 3.39 5.09
C VAL A 136 6.85 3.27 6.39
N ASN A 137 6.47 4.38 7.00
CA ASN A 137 5.61 4.47 8.18
C ASN A 137 4.12 4.51 7.78
N PRO A 138 3.20 4.01 8.63
CA PRO A 138 1.76 3.95 8.34
C PRO A 138 1.11 5.33 8.55
N ASP A 139 1.30 6.23 7.60
CA ASP A 139 0.79 7.59 7.62
C ASP A 139 0.10 7.90 6.28
N LEU A 140 -1.23 7.90 6.30
CA LEU A 140 -2.05 8.14 5.13
C LEU A 140 -1.96 9.60 4.66
N GLU A 141 -1.94 10.55 5.58
CA GLU A 141 -1.90 11.98 5.24
C GLU A 141 -0.56 12.35 4.58
N LEU A 142 0.53 11.74 5.04
CA LEU A 142 1.83 11.91 4.41
C LEU A 142 1.85 11.35 2.97
N TRP A 143 1.19 10.21 2.74
CA TRP A 143 1.07 9.62 1.40
C TRP A 143 0.24 10.50 0.47
N ILE A 144 -0.93 10.95 0.93
CA ILE A 144 -1.81 11.87 0.19
C ILE A 144 -1.07 13.17 -0.10
N GLY A 145 -0.47 13.80 0.91
CA GLY A 145 0.24 15.07 0.76
C GLY A 145 1.39 15.00 -0.25
N GLY A 146 2.10 13.85 -0.33
CA GLY A 146 3.11 13.61 -1.36
C GLY A 146 2.51 13.60 -2.77
N MET A 147 1.38 12.93 -2.97
CA MET A 147 0.68 12.91 -4.27
C MET A 147 0.07 14.28 -4.63
N GLU A 148 -0.46 15.00 -3.64
CA GLU A 148 -1.01 16.35 -3.85
C GLU A 148 0.05 17.34 -4.32
N ARG A 149 1.30 17.25 -3.84
CA ARG A 149 2.42 18.08 -4.33
C ARG A 149 2.67 17.87 -5.82
N LEU A 150 2.71 16.62 -6.26
CA LEU A 150 2.85 16.26 -7.67
C LEU A 150 1.65 16.74 -8.50
N ASN A 151 0.43 16.58 -7.98
CA ASN A 151 -0.79 17.02 -8.64
C ASN A 151 -0.84 18.55 -8.80
N ASN A 152 -0.44 19.30 -7.77
CA ASN A 152 -0.35 20.75 -7.81
C ASN A 152 0.72 21.26 -8.80
N ALA A 153 1.75 20.47 -9.07
CA ALA A 153 2.73 20.75 -10.12
C ALA A 153 2.24 20.38 -11.54
N GLY A 154 1.02 19.84 -11.66
CA GLY A 154 0.39 19.53 -12.95
C GLY A 154 0.40 18.06 -13.34
N ILE A 155 0.94 17.17 -12.51
CA ILE A 155 0.88 15.73 -12.77
C ILE A 155 -0.53 15.22 -12.45
N THR A 156 -1.32 15.00 -13.49
CA THR A 156 -2.72 14.51 -13.37
C THR A 156 -2.84 13.00 -13.54
N ARG A 157 -1.88 12.35 -14.21
CA ARG A 157 -1.81 10.89 -14.37
C ARG A 157 -1.05 10.27 -13.19
N LEU A 158 -1.68 10.29 -12.01
CA LEU A 158 -1.15 9.75 -10.77
C LEU A 158 -1.70 8.37 -10.47
N GLY A 159 -0.89 7.55 -9.81
CA GLY A 159 -1.30 6.30 -9.20
C GLY A 159 -0.57 6.07 -7.87
N ALA A 160 -1.13 5.20 -7.06
CA ALA A 160 -0.57 4.80 -5.78
C ALA A 160 -0.02 3.37 -5.85
N ILE A 161 1.06 3.09 -5.13
CA ILE A 161 1.57 1.72 -4.96
C ILE A 161 1.60 1.40 -3.47
N HIS A 162 0.82 0.39 -3.10
CA HIS A 162 0.82 -0.14 -1.75
C HIS A 162 1.86 -1.24 -1.61
N ARG A 163 2.90 -1.00 -0.80
CA ARG A 163 4.03 -1.91 -0.56
C ARG A 163 4.15 -2.39 0.90
N GLY A 164 3.11 -2.14 1.72
CA GLY A 164 3.13 -2.39 3.15
C GLY A 164 3.92 -1.34 3.94
N PHE A 165 3.87 -1.45 5.26
CA PHE A 165 4.48 -0.50 6.20
C PHE A 165 5.51 -1.20 7.07
N SER A 166 6.59 -0.49 7.41
CA SER A 166 7.60 -1.02 8.30
C SER A 166 7.04 -1.22 9.71
N THR A 167 7.53 -2.26 10.38
CA THR A 167 7.21 -2.56 11.77
C THR A 167 8.46 -2.96 12.51
N TYR A 168 8.52 -2.67 13.81
CA TYR A 168 9.58 -3.14 14.67
C TYR A 168 9.48 -4.65 14.93
N GLU A 169 8.26 -5.17 15.01
CA GLU A 169 8.03 -6.58 15.26
C GLU A 169 8.30 -7.45 14.02
N LYS A 170 9.01 -8.56 14.20
CA LYS A 170 9.16 -9.57 13.15
C LYS A 170 7.87 -10.38 13.04
N LYS A 171 7.20 -10.28 11.89
CA LYS A 171 5.99 -11.03 11.54
C LYS A 171 6.22 -11.85 10.27
N ILE A 172 5.16 -12.48 9.76
CA ILE A 172 5.22 -13.27 8.52
C ILE A 172 5.66 -12.38 7.35
N TYR A 173 5.14 -11.15 7.29
CA TYR A 173 5.42 -10.18 6.24
C TYR A 173 6.69 -9.37 6.54
N ARG A 174 7.42 -9.02 5.49
CA ARG A 174 8.53 -8.06 5.59
C ARG A 174 8.03 -6.66 5.95
N ASN A 175 6.91 -6.26 5.37
CA ASN A 175 6.21 -5.02 5.68
C ASN A 175 4.73 -5.33 5.89
N LEU A 176 4.16 -4.89 7.00
CA LEU A 176 2.76 -5.16 7.30
C LEU A 176 1.84 -4.50 6.27
N PRO A 177 0.91 -5.23 5.67
CA PRO A 177 0.03 -4.66 4.66
C PRO A 177 -0.90 -3.57 5.19
N GLN A 178 -1.40 -3.67 6.42
CA GLN A 178 -2.35 -2.69 7.00
C GLN A 178 -3.38 -2.20 5.96
N TRP A 179 -4.11 -3.15 5.38
CA TRP A 179 -5.01 -2.93 4.24
C TRP A 179 -6.02 -1.81 4.42
N HIS A 180 -6.40 -1.47 5.65
CA HIS A 180 -7.31 -0.38 5.93
C HIS A 180 -6.78 0.98 5.43
N ILE A 181 -5.45 1.18 5.35
CA ILE A 181 -4.86 2.44 4.89
C ILE A 181 -5.08 2.64 3.38
N PRO A 182 -4.70 1.72 2.47
CA PRO A 182 -5.00 1.89 1.05
C PRO A 182 -6.50 1.83 0.74
N LEU A 183 -7.32 1.12 1.53
CA LEU A 183 -8.77 1.15 1.38
C LEU A 183 -9.35 2.52 1.75
N GLU A 184 -8.85 3.18 2.80
CA GLU A 184 -9.22 4.55 3.13
C GLU A 184 -8.74 5.55 2.06
N LEU A 185 -7.55 5.33 1.46
CA LEU A 185 -7.10 6.10 0.30
C LEU A 185 -8.09 5.98 -0.87
N ARG A 186 -8.51 4.75 -1.20
CA ARG A 186 -9.52 4.48 -2.23
C ARG A 186 -10.84 5.18 -1.94
N ARG A 187 -11.28 5.15 -0.68
CA ARG A 187 -12.53 5.83 -0.26
C ARG A 187 -12.49 7.33 -0.50
N ARG A 188 -11.32 7.96 -0.24
CA ARG A 188 -11.14 9.42 -0.44
C ARG A 188 -10.91 9.80 -1.89
N TYR A 189 -10.26 8.95 -2.66
CA TYR A 189 -9.89 9.18 -4.07
C TYR A 189 -10.26 7.95 -4.91
N PRO A 190 -11.55 7.77 -5.24
CA PRO A 190 -12.04 6.57 -5.94
C PRO A 190 -11.44 6.40 -7.34
N ASP A 191 -11.08 7.49 -8.01
CA ASP A 191 -10.50 7.49 -9.36
C ASP A 191 -8.96 7.31 -9.36
N LEU A 192 -8.32 7.24 -8.19
CA LEU A 192 -6.88 7.01 -8.09
C LEU A 192 -6.56 5.52 -8.25
N PRO A 193 -5.84 5.10 -9.31
CA PRO A 193 -5.45 3.71 -9.43
C PRO A 193 -4.47 3.30 -8.33
N ILE A 194 -4.73 2.17 -7.68
CA ILE A 194 -3.90 1.63 -6.61
C ILE A 194 -3.35 0.27 -7.03
N LEU A 195 -2.03 0.15 -7.11
CA LEU A 195 -1.32 -1.10 -7.36
C LEU A 195 -0.83 -1.72 -6.05
N CYS A 196 -0.81 -3.04 -5.98
CA CYS A 196 -0.16 -3.77 -4.89
C CYS A 196 1.26 -4.17 -5.28
N ASP A 197 2.19 -4.00 -4.37
CA ASP A 197 3.56 -4.50 -4.44
C ASP A 197 3.73 -5.71 -3.49
N PRO A 198 3.34 -6.91 -3.92
CA PRO A 198 3.37 -8.10 -3.08
C PRO A 198 4.80 -8.51 -2.71
N SER A 199 5.78 -8.18 -3.56
CA SER A 199 7.19 -8.49 -3.33
C SER A 199 7.72 -7.81 -2.07
N HIS A 200 7.45 -6.52 -1.92
CA HIS A 200 7.89 -5.78 -0.74
C HIS A 200 7.03 -6.03 0.50
N ILE A 201 5.73 -6.34 0.34
CA ILE A 201 4.88 -6.76 1.46
C ILE A 201 5.37 -8.09 2.01
N GLY A 202 5.51 -9.10 1.13
CA GLY A 202 5.86 -10.47 1.52
C GLY A 202 7.31 -10.62 1.95
N GLY A 203 8.24 -10.12 1.16
CA GLY A 203 9.67 -10.32 1.32
C GLY A 203 10.15 -11.75 1.05
N LYS A 204 9.25 -12.64 0.61
CA LYS A 204 9.47 -14.05 0.31
C LYS A 204 8.58 -14.49 -0.85
N ARG A 205 9.09 -15.39 -1.70
CA ARG A 205 8.39 -15.87 -2.90
C ARG A 205 7.04 -16.54 -2.60
N GLU A 206 6.98 -17.36 -1.56
CA GLU A 206 5.77 -18.08 -1.19
C GLU A 206 4.58 -17.18 -0.81
N LEU A 207 4.85 -15.92 -0.48
CA LEU A 207 3.81 -14.95 -0.13
C LEU A 207 3.29 -14.13 -1.33
N ILE A 208 3.96 -14.20 -2.49
CA ILE A 208 3.59 -13.38 -3.65
C ILE A 208 2.19 -13.74 -4.17
N ALA A 209 1.94 -15.01 -4.47
CA ALA A 209 0.65 -15.46 -5.01
C ALA A 209 -0.54 -15.14 -4.08
N PRO A 210 -0.51 -15.49 -2.78
CA PRO A 210 -1.61 -15.15 -1.88
C PRO A 210 -1.80 -13.62 -1.72
N LEU A 211 -0.73 -12.82 -1.74
CA LEU A 211 -0.85 -11.36 -1.68
C LEU A 211 -1.41 -10.75 -2.96
N CYS A 212 -1.06 -11.31 -4.14
CA CYS A 212 -1.67 -10.92 -5.40
C CYS A 212 -3.18 -11.20 -5.38
N GLN A 213 -3.61 -12.38 -4.94
CA GLN A 213 -5.03 -12.70 -4.84
C GLN A 213 -5.75 -11.78 -3.85
N GLN A 214 -5.16 -11.55 -2.68
CA GLN A 214 -5.75 -10.66 -1.69
C GLN A 214 -5.92 -9.22 -2.20
N ALA A 215 -4.94 -8.71 -2.97
CA ALA A 215 -5.06 -7.41 -3.61
C ALA A 215 -6.22 -7.37 -4.60
N MET A 216 -6.41 -8.42 -5.42
CA MET A 216 -7.53 -8.50 -6.35
C MET A 216 -8.88 -8.56 -5.62
N ASP A 217 -8.96 -9.32 -4.53
CA ASP A 217 -10.16 -9.41 -3.70
C ASP A 217 -10.50 -8.08 -2.99
N LEU A 218 -9.49 -7.25 -2.70
CA LEU A 218 -9.64 -5.90 -2.17
C LEU A 218 -9.81 -4.81 -3.26
N ASN A 219 -10.08 -5.22 -4.49
CA ASN A 219 -10.35 -4.35 -5.63
C ASN A 219 -9.20 -3.39 -5.99
N PHE A 220 -7.96 -3.83 -5.88
CA PHE A 220 -6.82 -3.09 -6.43
C PHE A 220 -6.83 -3.13 -7.96
N ASP A 221 -6.30 -2.09 -8.60
CA ASP A 221 -6.31 -1.94 -10.07
C ASP A 221 -5.20 -2.76 -10.74
N GLY A 222 -4.14 -3.10 -9.99
CA GLY A 222 -3.04 -3.85 -10.56
C GLY A 222 -1.97 -4.27 -9.56
N LEU A 223 -0.89 -4.78 -10.12
CA LEU A 223 0.23 -5.38 -9.41
C LEU A 223 1.55 -4.83 -9.94
N ILE A 224 2.50 -4.56 -9.04
CA ILE A 224 3.90 -4.32 -9.39
C ILE A 224 4.75 -5.40 -8.73
N VAL A 225 5.28 -6.33 -9.53
CA VAL A 225 5.94 -7.55 -9.04
C VAL A 225 7.41 -7.57 -9.42
N GLU A 226 8.26 -7.95 -8.47
CA GLU A 226 9.67 -8.17 -8.76
C GLU A 226 9.87 -9.53 -9.41
N SER A 227 10.34 -9.51 -10.66
CA SER A 227 10.64 -10.69 -11.46
C SER A 227 12.03 -10.60 -12.06
N HIS A 228 12.77 -11.71 -12.01
CA HIS A 228 14.16 -11.78 -12.45
C HIS A 228 14.42 -13.10 -13.17
N CYS A 229 15.19 -13.10 -14.25
CA CYS A 229 15.52 -14.32 -15.01
C CYS A 229 16.16 -15.42 -14.15
N THR A 230 16.96 -15.04 -13.16
CA THR A 230 17.62 -15.94 -12.22
C THR A 230 17.56 -15.35 -10.80
N PRO A 231 16.42 -15.39 -10.10
CA PRO A 231 16.23 -14.68 -8.84
C PRO A 231 17.25 -14.98 -7.75
N ASP A 232 17.74 -16.22 -7.67
CA ASP A 232 18.70 -16.62 -6.64
C ASP A 232 20.09 -15.99 -6.81
N LYS A 233 20.39 -15.45 -8.00
CA LYS A 233 21.64 -14.74 -8.30
C LYS A 233 21.48 -13.21 -8.24
N ALA A 234 20.30 -12.70 -7.91
CA ALA A 234 20.04 -11.28 -7.85
C ALA A 234 20.89 -10.59 -6.78
N TRP A 235 21.43 -9.41 -7.13
CA TRP A 235 22.28 -8.62 -6.23
C TRP A 235 21.46 -7.90 -5.15
N SER A 236 20.14 -7.82 -5.34
CA SER A 236 19.24 -7.19 -4.38
C SER A 236 17.95 -8.00 -4.22
N ASP A 237 17.50 -8.11 -2.98
CA ASP A 237 16.17 -8.67 -2.62
C ASP A 237 15.83 -10.02 -3.28
N ALA A 238 16.84 -10.91 -3.45
CA ALA A 238 16.74 -12.20 -4.13
C ALA A 238 15.58 -13.09 -3.64
N SER A 239 15.31 -13.11 -2.34
CA SER A 239 14.30 -13.97 -1.71
C SER A 239 12.85 -13.64 -2.09
N GLN A 240 12.59 -12.43 -2.59
CA GLN A 240 11.24 -11.95 -2.89
C GLN A 240 10.95 -11.83 -4.39
N GLN A 241 11.93 -12.08 -5.24
CA GLN A 241 11.75 -12.05 -6.69
C GLN A 241 11.31 -13.41 -7.22
N VAL A 242 10.41 -13.43 -8.18
CA VAL A 242 9.94 -14.65 -8.88
C VAL A 242 10.53 -14.72 -10.29
N THR A 243 10.58 -15.91 -10.89
CA THR A 243 10.92 -16.02 -12.31
C THR A 243 9.77 -15.52 -13.18
N PRO A 244 10.00 -15.11 -14.46
CA PRO A 244 8.93 -14.81 -15.40
C PRO A 244 7.91 -15.94 -15.56
N ASP A 245 8.34 -17.20 -15.54
CA ASP A 245 7.43 -18.37 -15.60
C ASP A 245 6.56 -18.48 -14.34
N SER A 246 7.15 -18.25 -13.17
CA SER A 246 6.38 -18.23 -11.91
C SER A 246 5.39 -17.09 -11.86
N LEU A 247 5.75 -15.92 -12.41
CA LEU A 247 4.84 -14.78 -12.50
C LEU A 247 3.66 -15.09 -13.41
N GLU A 248 3.89 -15.64 -14.61
CA GLU A 248 2.83 -16.06 -15.53
C GLU A 248 1.86 -17.01 -14.82
N TYR A 249 2.37 -18.06 -14.19
CA TYR A 249 1.55 -19.00 -13.42
C TYR A 249 0.73 -18.32 -12.33
N ILE A 250 1.30 -17.37 -11.59
CA ILE A 250 0.58 -16.61 -10.57
C ILE A 250 -0.56 -15.81 -11.20
N LEU A 251 -0.29 -15.11 -12.30
CA LEU A 251 -1.29 -14.29 -12.98
C LEU A 251 -2.44 -15.13 -13.56
N ASP A 252 -2.15 -16.28 -14.13
CA ASP A 252 -3.15 -17.20 -14.70
C ASP A 252 -4.05 -17.79 -13.61
N MET A 253 -3.53 -17.99 -12.40
CA MET A 253 -4.29 -18.51 -11.27
C MET A 253 -5.14 -17.46 -10.54
N LEU A 254 -5.02 -16.18 -10.87
CA LEU A 254 -5.78 -15.12 -10.21
C LEU A 254 -7.26 -15.20 -10.54
N VAL A 255 -8.07 -15.20 -9.50
CA VAL A 255 -9.52 -15.07 -9.61
C VAL A 255 -9.89 -13.60 -9.52
N ILE A 256 -10.26 -12.99 -10.64
CA ILE A 256 -10.70 -11.60 -10.71
C ILE A 256 -12.22 -11.54 -10.49
N ARG A 257 -12.63 -11.01 -9.35
CA ARG A 257 -14.05 -10.85 -9.01
C ARG A 257 -14.53 -9.48 -9.44
N ALA A 258 -15.78 -9.43 -9.90
CA ALA A 258 -16.43 -8.16 -10.24
C ALA A 258 -16.80 -7.40 -8.95
N GLU A 259 -16.75 -6.07 -9.02
CA GLU A 259 -17.25 -5.20 -7.98
C GLU A 259 -18.78 -5.21 -8.02
N THR A 260 -19.40 -6.13 -7.38
CA THR A 260 -20.82 -6.36 -7.23
C THR A 260 -21.69 -6.67 -8.46
N HIS A 261 -22.41 -7.72 -8.29
CA HIS A 261 -23.86 -7.68 -8.54
C HIS A 261 -24.52 -7.95 -7.18
N SER A 262 -25.25 -6.97 -6.60
CA SER A 262 -26.06 -7.23 -5.41
C SER A 262 -27.14 -8.24 -5.80
N THR A 263 -26.92 -9.48 -5.46
CA THR A 263 -28.02 -10.45 -5.46
C THR A 263 -28.98 -10.05 -4.34
N GLU A 264 -30.25 -10.37 -4.47
CA GLU A 264 -31.26 -10.13 -3.43
C GLU A 264 -30.81 -10.67 -2.08
N ASP A 265 -30.16 -11.84 -2.08
CA ASP A 265 -29.58 -12.49 -0.90
C ASP A 265 -28.49 -11.62 -0.21
N LEU A 266 -27.56 -11.03 -0.98
CA LEU A 266 -26.54 -10.13 -0.45
C LEU A 266 -27.19 -8.87 0.14
N GLY A 267 -28.25 -8.35 -0.49
CA GLY A 267 -29.01 -7.22 0.01
C GLY A 267 -29.69 -7.54 1.36
N GLN A 268 -30.22 -8.74 1.53
CA GLN A 268 -30.80 -9.19 2.81
C GLN A 268 -29.74 -9.34 3.90
N LEU A 269 -28.59 -9.93 3.58
CA LEU A 269 -27.47 -10.07 4.53
C LEU A 269 -26.94 -8.70 4.99
N ARG A 270 -26.82 -7.72 4.08
CA ARG A 270 -26.44 -6.34 4.45
C ARG A 270 -27.44 -5.70 5.41
N LYS A 271 -28.75 -5.87 5.18
CA LYS A 271 -29.77 -5.38 6.11
C LYS A 271 -29.67 -6.02 7.51
N GLN A 272 -29.27 -7.29 7.58
CA GLN A 272 -29.01 -7.93 8.88
C GLN A 272 -27.82 -7.31 9.61
N ILE A 273 -26.73 -6.98 8.87
CA ILE A 273 -25.59 -6.25 9.44
C ILE A 273 -26.02 -4.87 9.92
N ASP A 274 -26.81 -4.12 9.14
CA ASP A 274 -27.31 -2.79 9.53
C ASP A 274 -28.08 -2.85 10.86
N ILE A 275 -28.92 -3.88 11.06
CA ILE A 275 -29.64 -4.10 12.32
C ILE A 275 -28.66 -4.40 13.48
N CYS A 276 -27.61 -5.18 13.23
CA CYS A 276 -26.58 -5.44 14.24
C CYS A 276 -25.83 -4.17 14.62
N ASP A 277 -25.48 -3.34 13.63
CA ASP A 277 -24.80 -2.06 13.85
C ASP A 277 -25.66 -1.09 14.66
N ASP A 278 -26.96 -1.00 14.36
CA ASP A 278 -27.91 -0.22 15.15
C ASP A 278 -27.96 -0.68 16.61
N ASN A 279 -27.94 -1.99 16.86
CA ASN A 279 -27.92 -2.56 18.21
C ASN A 279 -26.61 -2.22 18.94
N ILE A 280 -25.45 -2.30 18.24
CA ILE A 280 -24.14 -1.92 18.79
C ILE A 280 -24.15 -0.45 19.21
N ILE A 281 -24.66 0.45 18.35
CA ILE A 281 -24.77 1.89 18.66
C ILE A 281 -25.63 2.12 19.90
N GLN A 282 -26.78 1.45 20.02
CA GLN A 282 -27.67 1.57 21.18
C GLN A 282 -27.00 1.11 22.47
N GLU A 283 -26.29 -0.03 22.44
CA GLU A 283 -25.57 -0.54 23.62
C GLU A 283 -24.38 0.36 24.00
N LEU A 284 -23.65 0.90 23.02
CA LEU A 284 -22.63 1.90 23.27
C LEU A 284 -23.21 3.18 23.91
N ALA A 285 -24.35 3.66 23.44
CA ALA A 285 -25.03 4.82 24.01
C ALA A 285 -25.46 4.57 25.46
N LYS A 286 -25.98 3.37 25.77
CA LYS A 286 -26.31 2.96 27.16
C LYS A 286 -25.03 2.96 28.02
N ARG A 287 -23.96 2.36 27.53
CA ARG A 287 -22.68 2.28 28.24
C ARG A 287 -22.09 3.68 28.50
N MET A 288 -22.20 4.61 27.56
CA MET A 288 -21.72 5.98 27.75
C MET A 288 -22.56 6.77 28.76
N ARG A 289 -23.87 6.50 28.89
CA ARG A 289 -24.66 7.08 29.98
C ARG A 289 -24.12 6.64 31.35
N VAL A 290 -23.87 5.36 31.52
CA VAL A 290 -23.29 4.84 32.78
C VAL A 290 -21.88 5.40 33.02
N ALA A 291 -21.08 5.56 31.94
CA ALA A 291 -19.75 6.18 32.07
C ALA A 291 -19.82 7.63 32.57
N ARG A 292 -20.82 8.41 32.16
CA ARG A 292 -21.05 9.76 32.68
C ARG A 292 -21.48 9.77 34.13
N GLU A 293 -22.37 8.87 34.53
CA GLU A 293 -22.77 8.69 35.93
C GLU A 293 -21.56 8.37 36.83
N ILE A 294 -20.69 7.47 36.36
CA ILE A 294 -19.40 7.20 37.02
C ILE A 294 -18.53 8.46 37.09
N GLY A 295 -18.49 9.29 36.05
CA GLY A 295 -17.78 10.56 36.05
C GLY A 295 -18.27 11.52 37.15
N THR A 296 -19.60 11.66 37.28
CA THR A 296 -20.21 12.45 38.35
C THR A 296 -19.86 11.92 39.74
N PHE A 297 -20.00 10.61 39.95
CA PHE A 297 -19.61 9.97 41.21
C PHE A 297 -18.15 10.21 41.57
N LYS A 298 -17.23 10.05 40.59
CA LYS A 298 -15.80 10.28 40.81
C LYS A 298 -15.50 11.73 41.16
N LYS A 299 -16.16 12.70 40.50
CA LYS A 299 -16.03 14.12 40.82
C LYS A 299 -16.43 14.42 42.29
N GLU A 300 -17.60 13.91 42.69
CA GLU A 300 -18.13 14.11 44.03
C GLU A 300 -17.29 13.46 45.15
N ASN A 301 -16.60 12.35 44.85
CA ASN A 301 -15.84 11.58 45.80
C ASN A 301 -14.32 11.73 45.69
N GLY A 302 -13.82 12.64 44.85
CA GLY A 302 -12.38 12.89 44.65
C GLY A 302 -11.60 11.70 44.08
N VAL A 303 -12.26 10.86 43.25
CA VAL A 303 -11.67 9.66 42.66
C VAL A 303 -11.11 9.96 41.26
N THR A 304 -9.90 9.46 40.97
CA THR A 304 -9.26 9.64 39.66
C THR A 304 -10.06 8.99 38.52
N VAL A 305 -10.06 9.60 37.33
CA VAL A 305 -10.77 9.08 36.15
C VAL A 305 -10.17 7.74 35.71
N PHE A 306 -8.86 7.70 35.49
CA PHE A 306 -8.18 6.51 35.04
C PHE A 306 -7.81 5.58 36.20
N GLN A 307 -8.22 4.32 36.06
CA GLN A 307 -7.93 3.24 37.03
C GLN A 307 -7.31 2.06 36.29
N ASN A 308 -5.99 1.96 36.33
CA ASN A 308 -5.21 1.00 35.55
C ASN A 308 -5.63 -0.46 35.74
N ASN A 309 -5.87 -0.88 36.98
CA ASN A 309 -6.28 -2.27 37.28
C ASN A 309 -7.64 -2.61 36.60
N ARG A 310 -8.58 -1.70 36.67
CA ARG A 310 -9.90 -1.88 36.05
C ARG A 310 -9.81 -1.89 34.52
N TYR A 311 -8.94 -1.07 33.94
CA TYR A 311 -8.69 -1.05 32.52
C TYR A 311 -8.15 -2.39 32.00
N ASN A 312 -7.11 -2.91 32.65
CA ASN A 312 -6.51 -4.19 32.28
C ASN A 312 -7.51 -5.35 32.43
N GLU A 313 -8.27 -5.39 33.53
CA GLU A 313 -9.33 -6.38 33.74
C GLU A 313 -10.35 -6.39 32.60
N ILE A 314 -10.80 -5.22 32.15
CA ILE A 314 -11.74 -5.08 31.04
C ILE A 314 -11.14 -5.66 29.77
N LEU A 315 -9.91 -5.28 29.42
CA LEU A 315 -9.28 -5.73 28.17
C LEU A 315 -9.11 -7.26 28.15
N GLU A 316 -8.59 -7.84 29.23
CA GLU A 316 -8.36 -9.27 29.32
C GLU A 316 -9.68 -10.06 29.27
N LYS A 317 -10.67 -9.66 30.08
CA LYS A 317 -11.97 -10.31 30.13
C LYS A 317 -12.69 -10.25 28.78
N ARG A 318 -12.68 -9.10 28.10
CA ARG A 318 -13.38 -8.95 26.83
C ARG A 318 -12.66 -9.63 25.68
N ALA A 319 -11.33 -9.65 25.69
CA ALA A 319 -10.57 -10.46 24.74
C ALA A 319 -10.90 -11.95 24.87
N ALA A 320 -10.94 -12.48 26.09
CA ALA A 320 -11.29 -13.88 26.34
C ALA A 320 -12.73 -14.20 25.89
N GLN A 321 -13.69 -13.31 26.18
CA GLN A 321 -15.08 -13.49 25.73
C GLN A 321 -15.20 -13.45 24.20
N GLY A 322 -14.47 -12.55 23.54
CA GLY A 322 -14.47 -12.47 22.08
C GLY A 322 -13.96 -13.75 21.43
N ILE A 323 -12.90 -14.33 21.96
CA ILE A 323 -12.37 -15.61 21.47
C ILE A 323 -13.40 -16.73 21.57
N GLN A 324 -14.21 -16.78 22.62
CA GLN A 324 -15.31 -17.74 22.75
C GLN A 324 -16.42 -17.52 21.70
N CYS A 325 -16.53 -16.33 21.15
CA CYS A 325 -17.45 -15.96 20.08
C CYS A 325 -16.77 -15.91 18.69
N GLU A 326 -15.70 -16.68 18.49
CA GLU A 326 -14.97 -16.80 17.22
C GLU A 326 -14.35 -15.49 16.70
N MET A 327 -14.16 -14.50 17.58
CA MET A 327 -13.48 -13.24 17.26
C MET A 327 -12.01 -13.26 17.71
N SER A 328 -11.12 -12.52 17.04
CA SER A 328 -9.74 -12.43 17.50
C SER A 328 -9.63 -11.60 18.78
N GLY A 329 -8.80 -12.07 19.74
CA GLY A 329 -8.55 -11.32 20.97
C GLY A 329 -7.95 -9.93 20.72
N GLU A 330 -7.14 -9.77 19.65
CA GLU A 330 -6.56 -8.49 19.23
C GLU A 330 -7.65 -7.51 18.74
N PHE A 331 -8.60 -8.00 17.96
CA PHE A 331 -9.77 -7.21 17.52
C PHE A 331 -10.58 -6.71 18.71
N MET A 332 -10.88 -7.61 19.66
CA MET A 332 -11.63 -7.24 20.85
C MET A 332 -10.89 -6.23 21.73
N LYS A 333 -9.56 -6.37 21.89
CA LYS A 333 -8.77 -5.37 22.61
C LYS A 333 -8.90 -4.00 21.97
N LYS A 334 -8.69 -3.86 20.65
CA LYS A 334 -8.80 -2.58 19.94
C LYS A 334 -10.17 -1.91 20.11
N ILE A 335 -11.26 -2.70 20.01
CA ILE A 335 -12.61 -2.17 20.25
C ILE A 335 -12.76 -1.64 21.67
N PHE A 336 -12.36 -2.42 22.68
CA PHE A 336 -12.53 -2.01 24.08
C PHE A 336 -11.54 -0.92 24.52
N GLU A 337 -10.37 -0.78 23.88
CA GLU A 337 -9.48 0.36 24.00
C GLU A 337 -10.19 1.65 23.51
N ALA A 338 -10.75 1.65 22.32
CA ALA A 338 -11.46 2.80 21.76
C ALA A 338 -12.70 3.17 22.61
N ILE A 339 -13.48 2.18 23.06
CA ILE A 339 -14.62 2.40 23.94
C ILE A 339 -14.18 2.97 25.31
N HIS A 340 -13.03 2.54 25.82
CA HIS A 340 -12.51 3.05 27.10
C HIS A 340 -12.00 4.48 26.94
N GLU A 341 -11.31 4.78 25.87
CA GLU A 341 -10.84 6.13 25.56
C GLU A 341 -12.00 7.13 25.52
N GLU A 342 -13.09 6.78 24.82
CA GLU A 342 -14.31 7.61 24.79
C GLU A 342 -14.95 7.76 26.18
N SER A 343 -14.94 6.70 26.98
CA SER A 343 -15.47 6.76 28.36
C SER A 343 -14.65 7.70 29.25
N VAL A 344 -13.32 7.67 29.11
CA VAL A 344 -12.41 8.58 29.82
C VAL A 344 -12.65 10.02 29.38
N ARG A 345 -12.77 10.25 28.08
CA ARG A 345 -13.04 11.57 27.52
C ARG A 345 -14.31 12.18 28.12
N GLN A 346 -15.42 11.42 28.15
CA GLN A 346 -16.69 11.89 28.68
C GLN A 346 -16.65 12.11 30.19
N GLN A 347 -15.93 11.29 30.95
CA GLN A 347 -15.73 11.51 32.39
C GLN A 347 -14.89 12.77 32.67
N MET A 348 -13.83 13.00 31.88
CA MET A 348 -13.00 14.22 32.00
C MET A 348 -13.80 15.51 31.73
N GLU A 349 -14.73 15.49 30.77
CA GLU A 349 -15.61 16.62 30.51
C GLU A 349 -16.53 16.95 31.71
N ILE A 350 -16.92 15.96 32.47
CA ILE A 350 -17.77 16.15 33.68
C ILE A 350 -16.90 16.68 34.83
N ILE A 351 -15.72 16.16 35.03
CA ILE A 351 -14.84 16.53 36.14
C ILE A 351 -14.33 17.97 35.94
N ASN A 352 -14.05 18.39 34.71
CA ASN A 352 -13.50 19.72 34.37
C ASN A 352 -14.58 20.82 34.28
N LYS A 353 -15.86 20.48 34.30
CA LYS A 353 -16.98 21.42 34.48
C LYS A 353 -17.25 21.68 35.95
#